data_9f099b4cded0a3fe1dffebaf1440342e
#
_entry.id   9f099b4cded0a3fe1dffebaf1440342e
#
_cell.length_a   1.000
_cell.length_b   1.000
_cell.length_c   1.000
_cell.angle_alpha   90.00
_cell.angle_beta   90.00
_cell.angle_gamma   90.00
#
_symmetry.space_group_name_H-M   'P 1'
#
loop_
_entity.id
_entity.type
_entity.pdbx_description
1 polymer ?
#
loop_
_entity_poly.entity_id
_entity_poly.type
_entity_poly.pdbx_seq_one_letter_code
_entity_poly.pdbx_strand_id
1 'polypeptide(L)'
;MDKEIIIGTRGSKLALIYAQKVKDQLIKLANISDEQIKLKKIVTKGDQVQDKRLSEIGGKGLFSKNIEIELLEGNIDVAVHALKDMPANETENLSTYAYLKRNDPREVLITKNNKKISELNSNAIIGTSSYRREFQIKKIRNDLESKLIRGNVDTRIRKLDEGQYDAIMLSYAGLDALSFNSRISQTFSVSEILPSAGQGIIALQCRSDDQEIKTTLNKINDHHTKLRALTERNVLKVLDGDCETAVGVHSVIEEDKITLEAELFSLDGTQRFYEKKSSNILNCEKLGIEVGKILKEKSKDSYKKK
;
A
#
# COMPACT_ATOMS: atom_id res chain seq x y z
N MET A 1 -30.92 -1.91 -10.09
CA MET A 1 -30.36 -3.11 -9.43
C MET A 1 -31.23 -3.45 -8.24
N ASP A 2 -31.85 -4.63 -8.24
CA ASP A 2 -32.58 -5.12 -7.06
C ASP A 2 -31.72 -6.06 -6.19
N LYS A 3 -30.46 -6.29 -6.61
CA LYS A 3 -29.53 -7.20 -5.96
C LYS A 3 -28.71 -6.48 -4.89
N GLU A 4 -28.61 -7.11 -3.71
CA GLU A 4 -27.71 -6.69 -2.65
C GLU A 4 -26.24 -6.80 -3.08
N ILE A 5 -25.39 -5.84 -2.72
CA ILE A 5 -23.93 -5.85 -2.91
C ILE A 5 -23.26 -6.10 -1.57
N ILE A 6 -22.48 -7.16 -1.47
CA ILE A 6 -21.74 -7.50 -0.27
C ILE A 6 -20.27 -7.09 -0.45
N ILE A 7 -19.83 -6.11 0.33
CA ILE A 7 -18.45 -5.63 0.36
C ILE A 7 -17.68 -6.36 1.46
N GLY A 8 -16.67 -7.14 1.06
CA GLY A 8 -15.75 -7.81 1.97
C GLY A 8 -14.51 -6.96 2.30
N THR A 9 -14.10 -6.97 3.56
CA THR A 9 -12.91 -6.25 4.02
C THR A 9 -12.33 -6.89 5.29
N ARG A 10 -11.08 -6.55 5.62
CA ARG A 10 -10.46 -6.94 6.89
C ARG A 10 -11.18 -6.31 8.09
N GLY A 11 -11.01 -6.91 9.27
CA GLY A 11 -11.61 -6.43 10.52
C GLY A 11 -10.89 -5.25 11.17
N SER A 12 -9.74 -4.75 10.65
CA SER A 12 -9.02 -3.61 11.24
C SER A 12 -9.80 -2.30 11.08
N LYS A 13 -9.66 -1.36 12.02
CA LYS A 13 -10.31 -0.05 11.97
C LYS A 13 -10.10 0.66 10.64
N LEU A 14 -8.85 0.67 10.13
CA LEU A 14 -8.50 1.30 8.87
C LEU A 14 -9.22 0.64 7.68
N ALA A 15 -9.27 -0.69 7.64
CA ALA A 15 -9.93 -1.42 6.56
C ALA A 15 -11.45 -1.18 6.56
N LEU A 16 -12.07 -1.10 7.73
CA LEU A 16 -13.49 -0.76 7.87
C LEU A 16 -13.80 0.66 7.39
N ILE A 17 -12.94 1.64 7.71
CA ILE A 17 -13.07 3.02 7.21
C ILE A 17 -12.97 3.04 5.68
N TYR A 18 -12.05 2.27 5.09
CA TYR A 18 -11.92 2.17 3.63
C TYR A 18 -13.16 1.54 2.99
N ALA A 19 -13.70 0.47 3.59
CA ALA A 19 -14.93 -0.16 3.10
C ALA A 19 -16.14 0.78 3.22
N GLN A 20 -16.27 1.52 4.32
CA GLN A 20 -17.31 2.54 4.48
C GLN A 20 -17.18 3.64 3.43
N LYS A 21 -15.96 4.14 3.16
CA LYS A 21 -15.72 5.13 2.10
C LYS A 21 -16.15 4.62 0.72
N VAL A 22 -15.94 3.33 0.43
CA VAL A 22 -16.41 2.71 -0.82
C VAL A 22 -17.94 2.64 -0.85
N LYS A 23 -18.58 2.21 0.23
CA LYS A 23 -20.05 2.20 0.39
C LYS A 23 -20.63 3.59 0.13
N ASP A 24 -20.08 4.63 0.78
CA ASP A 24 -20.53 6.02 0.63
C ASP A 24 -20.40 6.52 -0.83
N GLN A 25 -19.32 6.14 -1.53
CA GLN A 25 -19.13 6.48 -2.94
C GLN A 25 -20.13 5.75 -3.84
N LEU A 26 -20.44 4.48 -3.59
CA LEU A 26 -21.44 3.72 -4.34
C LEU A 26 -22.84 4.33 -4.17
N ILE A 27 -23.21 4.71 -2.96
CA ILE A 27 -24.48 5.40 -2.68
C ILE A 27 -24.54 6.72 -3.48
N LYS A 28 -23.49 7.54 -3.37
CA LYS A 28 -23.46 8.88 -3.95
C LYS A 28 -23.39 8.91 -5.47
N LEU A 29 -22.56 8.05 -6.08
CA LEU A 29 -22.21 8.12 -7.50
C LEU A 29 -22.84 7.02 -8.36
N ALA A 30 -23.17 5.87 -7.74
CA ALA A 30 -23.83 4.78 -8.43
C ALA A 30 -25.34 4.73 -8.18
N ASN A 31 -25.89 5.63 -7.33
CA ASN A 31 -27.31 5.69 -6.96
C ASN A 31 -27.83 4.37 -6.39
N ILE A 32 -27.06 3.73 -5.53
CA ILE A 32 -27.44 2.49 -4.82
C ILE A 32 -27.90 2.87 -3.41
N SER A 33 -29.00 2.29 -2.93
CA SER A 33 -29.48 2.62 -1.58
C SER A 33 -28.58 2.02 -0.49
N ASP A 34 -28.60 2.60 0.70
CA ASP A 34 -27.79 2.13 1.83
C ASP A 34 -28.12 0.68 2.21
N GLU A 35 -29.40 0.30 2.16
CA GLU A 35 -29.90 -1.03 2.49
C GLU A 35 -29.41 -2.10 1.52
N GLN A 36 -29.08 -1.73 0.27
CA GLN A 36 -28.57 -2.64 -0.74
C GLN A 36 -27.09 -2.95 -0.59
N ILE A 37 -26.36 -2.25 0.31
CA ILE A 37 -24.91 -2.47 0.48
C ILE A 37 -24.60 -2.96 1.89
N LYS A 38 -24.12 -4.20 1.99
CA LYS A 38 -23.67 -4.80 3.25
C LYS A 38 -22.15 -4.87 3.35
N LEU A 39 -21.63 -4.64 4.57
CA LEU A 39 -20.22 -4.81 4.87
C LEU A 39 -19.98 -6.12 5.60
N LYS A 40 -19.10 -6.98 5.06
CA LYS A 40 -18.69 -8.26 5.66
C LYS A 40 -17.25 -8.19 6.12
N LYS A 41 -17.02 -8.40 7.43
CA LYS A 41 -15.68 -8.48 8.02
C LYS A 41 -15.11 -9.88 7.82
N ILE A 42 -13.88 -9.97 7.31
CA ILE A 42 -13.17 -11.22 7.05
C ILE A 42 -11.86 -11.22 7.83
N VAL A 43 -11.63 -12.28 8.59
CA VAL A 43 -10.37 -12.46 9.35
C VAL A 43 -9.29 -12.98 8.42
N THR A 44 -8.13 -12.34 8.41
CA THR A 44 -6.98 -12.74 7.57
C THR A 44 -5.84 -13.30 8.42
N LYS A 45 -5.00 -14.16 7.80
CA LYS A 45 -3.82 -14.72 8.48
C LYS A 45 -2.85 -13.63 8.94
N GLY A 46 -2.72 -12.54 8.18
CA GLY A 46 -1.85 -11.42 8.54
C GLY A 46 -2.32 -10.64 9.78
N ASP A 47 -3.60 -10.71 10.13
CA ASP A 47 -4.15 -10.11 11.35
C ASP A 47 -3.89 -10.96 12.60
N GLN A 48 -3.75 -12.29 12.43
CA GLN A 48 -3.57 -13.23 13.54
C GLN A 48 -2.13 -13.30 14.05
N VAL A 49 -1.13 -13.16 13.16
CA VAL A 49 0.30 -13.28 13.51
C VAL A 49 0.93 -11.91 13.67
N GLN A 50 1.31 -11.53 14.90
CA GLN A 50 1.82 -10.20 15.23
C GLN A 50 3.23 -10.16 15.82
N ASP A 51 3.91 -11.29 15.95
CA ASP A 51 5.21 -11.45 16.61
C ASP A 51 6.39 -11.55 15.63
N LYS A 52 6.13 -11.79 14.33
CA LYS A 52 7.14 -11.99 13.29
C LYS A 52 7.02 -10.99 12.15
N ARG A 53 8.09 -10.81 11.36
CA ARG A 53 7.99 -10.07 10.08
C ARG A 53 7.04 -10.83 9.14
N LEU A 54 6.31 -10.09 8.27
CA LEU A 54 5.40 -10.72 7.28
C LEU A 54 6.14 -11.70 6.36
N SER A 55 7.39 -11.40 6.05
CA SER A 55 8.30 -12.24 5.28
C SER A 55 8.61 -13.59 5.94
N GLU A 56 8.61 -13.65 7.26
CA GLU A 56 8.91 -14.87 8.03
C GLU A 56 7.69 -15.79 8.19
N ILE A 57 6.48 -15.23 8.03
CA ILE A 57 5.21 -15.98 8.16
C ILE A 57 4.96 -16.81 6.89
N GLY A 58 5.63 -16.47 5.79
CA GLY A 58 5.57 -17.16 4.50
C GLY A 58 4.28 -16.94 3.72
N GLY A 59 4.43 -16.65 2.43
CA GLY A 59 3.35 -16.58 1.46
C GLY A 59 2.92 -15.20 1.02
N LYS A 60 2.70 -15.07 -0.28
CA LYS A 60 2.08 -13.90 -0.90
C LYS A 60 0.60 -13.84 -0.47
N GLY A 61 0.07 -12.64 -0.24
CA GLY A 61 -1.36 -12.44 0.01
C GLY A 61 -1.84 -12.69 1.44
N LEU A 62 -0.99 -12.55 2.47
CA LEU A 62 -1.37 -12.74 3.89
C LEU A 62 -2.61 -11.91 4.31
N PHE A 63 -2.85 -10.78 3.66
CA PHE A 63 -3.98 -9.88 3.95
C PHE A 63 -5.11 -9.95 2.92
N SER A 64 -4.92 -10.60 1.76
CA SER A 64 -5.91 -10.67 0.69
C SER A 64 -6.51 -12.07 0.51
N LYS A 65 -5.74 -13.15 0.72
CA LYS A 65 -6.11 -14.52 0.36
C LYS A 65 -7.48 -14.98 0.88
N ASN A 66 -7.78 -14.73 2.15
CA ASN A 66 -9.09 -15.15 2.71
C ASN A 66 -10.24 -14.34 2.09
N ILE A 67 -9.99 -13.06 1.75
CA ILE A 67 -10.99 -12.20 1.11
C ILE A 67 -11.20 -12.64 -0.34
N GLU A 68 -10.12 -13.02 -1.03
CA GLU A 68 -10.17 -13.54 -2.41
C GLU A 68 -10.92 -14.87 -2.50
N ILE A 69 -10.79 -15.75 -1.50
CA ILE A 69 -11.60 -16.98 -1.39
C ILE A 69 -13.08 -16.63 -1.30
N GLU A 70 -13.47 -15.71 -0.43
CA GLU A 70 -14.87 -15.27 -0.28
C GLU A 70 -15.43 -14.65 -1.59
N LEU A 71 -14.59 -13.96 -2.39
CA LEU A 71 -14.98 -13.49 -3.72
C LEU A 71 -15.23 -14.64 -4.69
N LEU A 72 -14.32 -15.63 -4.75
CA LEU A 72 -14.41 -16.78 -5.65
C LEU A 72 -15.61 -17.67 -5.32
N GLU A 73 -15.93 -17.83 -4.04
CA GLU A 73 -17.08 -18.60 -3.54
C GLU A 73 -18.43 -17.85 -3.70
N GLY A 74 -18.40 -16.57 -4.13
CA GLY A 74 -19.59 -15.75 -4.28
C GLY A 74 -20.20 -15.27 -2.95
N ASN A 75 -19.48 -15.39 -1.85
CA ASN A 75 -19.90 -14.94 -0.51
C ASN A 75 -19.79 -13.41 -0.33
N ILE A 76 -19.06 -12.74 -1.20
CA ILE A 76 -18.97 -11.28 -1.35
C ILE A 76 -18.90 -10.94 -2.84
N ASP A 77 -19.24 -9.71 -3.20
CA ASP A 77 -19.23 -9.22 -4.57
C ASP A 77 -18.05 -8.29 -4.86
N VAL A 78 -17.62 -7.55 -3.85
CA VAL A 78 -16.50 -6.59 -3.92
C VAL A 78 -15.59 -6.78 -2.72
N ALA A 79 -14.27 -6.87 -2.96
CA ALA A 79 -13.25 -6.81 -1.93
C ALA A 79 -12.59 -5.44 -1.91
N VAL A 80 -12.44 -4.86 -0.71
CA VAL A 80 -11.79 -3.56 -0.50
C VAL A 80 -10.42 -3.76 0.14
N HIS A 81 -9.38 -3.22 -0.54
CA HIS A 81 -8.00 -3.37 -0.12
C HIS A 81 -7.26 -2.03 -0.08
N ALA A 82 -6.26 -1.93 0.80
CA ALA A 82 -5.15 -1.01 0.58
C ALA A 82 -4.26 -1.63 -0.52
N LEU A 83 -4.11 -0.97 -1.66
CA LEU A 83 -3.42 -1.55 -2.84
C LEU A 83 -2.01 -2.03 -2.53
N LYS A 84 -1.27 -1.31 -1.67
CA LYS A 84 0.10 -1.67 -1.27
C LYS A 84 0.20 -3.01 -0.53
N ASP A 85 -0.90 -3.51 0.02
CA ASP A 85 -0.94 -4.76 0.80
C ASP A 85 -1.34 -5.97 -0.09
N MET A 86 -1.68 -5.72 -1.36
CA MET A 86 -2.04 -6.75 -2.34
C MET A 86 -0.80 -7.36 -3.00
N PRO A 87 -0.80 -8.65 -3.34
CA PRO A 87 0.25 -9.29 -4.14
C PRO A 87 0.44 -8.58 -5.49
N ALA A 88 1.67 -8.60 -6.05
CA ALA A 88 1.94 -7.98 -7.35
C ALA A 88 1.12 -8.61 -8.48
N ASN A 89 0.97 -9.94 -8.46
CA ASN A 89 0.15 -10.67 -9.42
C ASN A 89 -1.26 -10.85 -8.86
N GLU A 90 -2.24 -10.77 -9.72
CA GLU A 90 -3.64 -11.02 -9.38
C GLU A 90 -3.91 -12.53 -9.27
N THR A 91 -4.87 -12.89 -8.44
CA THR A 91 -5.40 -14.25 -8.35
C THR A 91 -6.25 -14.53 -9.61
N GLU A 92 -6.13 -15.73 -10.15
CA GLU A 92 -6.91 -16.18 -11.31
C GLU A 92 -8.43 -16.01 -11.04
N ASN A 93 -9.18 -15.63 -12.07
CA ASN A 93 -10.61 -15.32 -12.02
C ASN A 93 -11.00 -14.10 -11.15
N LEU A 94 -10.04 -13.35 -10.64
CA LEU A 94 -10.26 -12.07 -9.96
C LEU A 94 -9.61 -10.93 -10.72
N SER A 95 -10.16 -9.73 -10.56
CA SER A 95 -9.65 -8.51 -11.18
C SER A 95 -9.72 -7.33 -10.20
N THR A 96 -8.61 -6.64 -10.01
CA THR A 96 -8.58 -5.32 -9.36
C THR A 96 -9.07 -4.29 -10.36
N TYR A 97 -10.36 -4.01 -10.33
CA TYR A 97 -11.05 -3.33 -11.43
C TYR A 97 -11.13 -1.82 -11.26
N ALA A 98 -11.39 -1.33 -10.05
CA ALA A 98 -11.56 0.08 -9.78
C ALA A 98 -10.70 0.57 -8.62
N TYR A 99 -10.44 1.87 -8.62
CA TYR A 99 -9.59 2.55 -7.65
C TYR A 99 -10.23 3.86 -7.23
N LEU A 100 -10.30 4.14 -5.94
CA LEU A 100 -10.72 5.46 -5.48
C LEU A 100 -9.59 6.47 -5.68
N LYS A 101 -9.96 7.76 -5.75
CA LYS A 101 -8.98 8.85 -5.82
C LYS A 101 -7.91 8.67 -4.76
N ARG A 102 -6.64 8.73 -5.18
CA ARG A 102 -5.47 8.50 -4.33
C ARG A 102 -5.44 9.47 -3.16
N ASN A 103 -5.31 8.97 -1.95
CA ASN A 103 -4.99 9.76 -0.77
C ASN A 103 -3.48 10.09 -0.76
N ASP A 104 -3.03 10.94 0.17
CA ASP A 104 -1.63 11.34 0.28
C ASP A 104 -0.70 10.09 0.42
N PRO A 105 0.23 9.87 -0.52
CA PRO A 105 1.10 8.70 -0.52
C PRO A 105 2.31 8.83 0.42
N ARG A 106 2.55 10.01 1.01
CA ARG A 106 3.77 10.31 1.75
C ARG A 106 3.95 9.45 2.99
N GLU A 107 5.22 9.35 3.39
CA GLU A 107 5.62 8.75 4.65
C GLU A 107 5.67 9.79 5.76
N VAL A 108 5.42 9.36 6.98
CA VAL A 108 5.46 10.25 8.14
C VAL A 108 6.23 9.61 9.30
N LEU A 109 6.89 10.47 10.07
CA LEU A 109 7.51 10.16 11.35
C LEU A 109 6.57 10.59 12.47
N ILE A 110 6.42 9.75 13.45
CA ILE A 110 5.77 10.07 14.73
C ILE A 110 6.78 9.88 15.84
N THR A 111 6.92 10.88 16.68
CA THR A 111 7.74 10.84 17.90
C THR A 111 6.91 11.23 19.11
N LYS A 112 7.33 10.84 20.29
CA LYS A 112 6.61 11.16 21.54
C LYS A 112 6.56 12.67 21.83
N ASN A 113 7.63 13.38 21.46
CA ASN A 113 7.81 14.81 21.80
C ASN A 113 7.78 15.71 20.55
N ASN A 114 7.11 15.29 19.49
CA ASN A 114 6.98 16.03 18.23
C ASN A 114 8.31 16.44 17.56
N LYS A 115 9.38 15.68 17.80
CA LYS A 115 10.72 15.90 17.20
C LYS A 115 10.77 15.46 15.75
N LYS A 116 11.50 16.21 14.92
CA LYS A 116 11.84 15.80 13.54
C LYS A 116 12.98 14.78 13.57
N ILE A 117 13.21 14.10 12.45
CA ILE A 117 14.27 13.08 12.33
C ILE A 117 15.66 13.66 12.59
N SER A 118 15.91 14.93 12.24
CA SER A 118 17.17 15.64 12.51
C SER A 118 17.40 15.93 13.99
N GLU A 119 16.35 15.92 14.80
CA GLU A 119 16.40 16.25 16.25
C GLU A 119 16.46 15.00 17.13
N LEU A 120 16.43 13.80 16.51
CA LEU A 120 16.58 12.55 17.24
C LEU A 120 18.03 12.36 17.71
N ASN A 121 18.20 11.77 18.88
CA ASN A 121 19.50 11.41 19.40
C ASN A 121 20.18 10.37 18.48
N SER A 122 21.51 10.31 18.50
CA SER A 122 22.25 9.22 17.88
C SER A 122 21.81 7.88 18.46
N ASN A 123 21.74 6.84 17.61
CA ASN A 123 21.25 5.50 17.95
C ASN A 123 19.77 5.44 18.39
N ALA A 124 18.97 6.48 18.11
CA ALA A 124 17.54 6.44 18.38
C ALA A 124 16.86 5.31 17.60
N ILE A 125 15.93 4.62 18.25
CA ILE A 125 15.26 3.43 17.73
C ILE A 125 14.00 3.82 16.96
N ILE A 126 14.00 3.53 15.65
CA ILE A 126 12.86 3.76 14.75
C ILE A 126 12.06 2.46 14.57
N GLY A 127 10.80 2.44 14.97
CA GLY A 127 9.90 1.31 14.77
C GLY A 127 9.43 1.22 13.33
N THR A 128 9.85 0.19 12.60
CA THR A 128 9.35 -0.15 11.26
C THR A 128 9.42 -1.65 11.01
N SER A 129 8.48 -2.20 10.21
CA SER A 129 8.53 -3.58 9.70
C SER A 129 8.88 -3.62 8.21
N SER A 130 9.18 -2.47 7.60
CA SER A 130 9.45 -2.33 6.17
C SER A 130 10.94 -2.11 5.92
N TYR A 131 11.59 -3.04 5.21
CA TYR A 131 12.98 -2.88 4.75
C TYR A 131 13.16 -1.64 3.88
N ARG A 132 12.18 -1.30 3.03
CA ARG A 132 12.19 -0.07 2.25
C ARG A 132 12.33 1.17 3.13
N ARG A 133 11.53 1.28 4.20
CA ARG A 133 11.64 2.41 5.16
C ARG A 133 12.96 2.38 5.90
N GLU A 134 13.36 1.23 6.38
CA GLU A 134 14.63 1.04 7.09
C GLU A 134 15.82 1.57 6.27
N PHE A 135 15.95 1.12 5.01
CA PHE A 135 17.08 1.51 4.18
C PHE A 135 17.02 2.98 3.73
N GLN A 136 15.83 3.52 3.49
CA GLN A 136 15.68 4.94 3.17
C GLN A 136 15.95 5.84 4.39
N ILE A 137 15.59 5.42 5.62
CA ILE A 137 15.96 6.12 6.84
C ILE A 137 17.47 6.14 7.02
N LYS A 138 18.16 5.01 6.84
CA LYS A 138 19.61 4.93 6.92
C LYS A 138 20.33 5.83 5.91
N LYS A 139 19.72 6.07 4.77
CA LYS A 139 20.22 7.04 3.78
C LYS A 139 20.16 8.48 4.30
N ILE A 140 19.14 8.82 5.11
CA ILE A 140 18.97 10.16 5.71
C ILE A 140 19.83 10.31 6.96
N ARG A 141 19.83 9.31 7.83
CA ARG A 141 20.52 9.25 9.13
C ARG A 141 21.02 7.82 9.36
N ASN A 142 22.30 7.59 9.05
CA ASN A 142 22.94 6.26 9.15
C ASN A 142 23.19 5.79 10.59
N ASP A 143 23.15 6.71 11.53
CA ASP A 143 23.33 6.48 12.96
C ASP A 143 22.04 6.02 13.67
N LEU A 144 20.87 6.02 13.00
CA LEU A 144 19.62 5.56 13.60
C LEU A 144 19.47 4.04 13.48
N GLU A 145 18.86 3.44 14.50
CA GLU A 145 18.59 2.01 14.55
C GLU A 145 17.14 1.71 14.12
N SER A 146 16.94 0.66 13.34
CA SER A 146 15.60 0.19 12.98
C SER A 146 15.24 -1.06 13.78
N LYS A 147 14.07 -1.05 14.42
CA LYS A 147 13.53 -2.19 15.18
C LYS A 147 12.15 -2.57 14.67
N LEU A 148 11.90 -3.88 14.60
CA LEU A 148 10.62 -4.43 14.17
C LEU A 148 9.48 -3.91 15.04
N ILE A 149 8.45 -3.33 14.42
CA ILE A 149 7.18 -2.98 15.05
C ILE A 149 6.02 -3.60 14.28
N ARG A 150 5.15 -4.31 14.97
CA ARG A 150 3.94 -4.94 14.42
C ARG A 150 2.69 -4.46 15.13
N GLY A 151 1.55 -4.74 14.50
CA GLY A 151 0.21 -4.35 14.94
C GLY A 151 -0.42 -3.31 14.00
N ASN A 152 -1.68 -2.98 14.27
CA ASN A 152 -2.40 -1.92 13.59
C ASN A 152 -1.83 -0.54 13.97
N VAL A 153 -2.28 0.52 13.32
CA VAL A 153 -1.78 1.89 13.55
C VAL A 153 -1.89 2.30 15.02
N ASP A 154 -3.03 2.10 15.63
CA ASP A 154 -3.30 2.40 17.04
C ASP A 154 -2.37 1.62 18.00
N THR A 155 -2.15 0.34 17.74
CA THR A 155 -1.22 -0.49 18.51
C THR A 155 0.22 0.03 18.41
N ARG A 156 0.66 0.46 17.22
CA ARG A 156 2.01 1.00 17.02
C ARG A 156 2.19 2.35 17.72
N ILE A 157 1.18 3.22 17.66
CA ILE A 157 1.19 4.49 18.38
C ILE A 157 1.28 4.24 19.89
N ARG A 158 0.49 3.30 20.43
CA ARG A 158 0.56 2.91 21.85
C ARG A 158 1.95 2.42 22.25
N LYS A 159 2.60 1.55 21.45
CA LYS A 159 3.97 1.07 21.71
C LYS A 159 5.00 2.21 21.73
N LEU A 160 4.82 3.24 20.88
CA LEU A 160 5.63 4.46 20.93
C LEU A 160 5.39 5.22 22.24
N ASP A 161 4.13 5.41 22.63
CA ASP A 161 3.76 6.13 23.86
C ASP A 161 4.27 5.42 25.13
N GLU A 162 4.32 4.09 25.10
CA GLU A 162 4.93 3.24 26.15
C GLU A 162 6.46 3.33 26.16
N GLY A 163 7.11 4.01 25.21
CA GLY A 163 8.56 4.21 25.17
C GLY A 163 9.35 3.02 24.61
N GLN A 164 8.71 2.09 23.91
CA GLN A 164 9.40 0.96 23.27
C GLN A 164 10.24 1.39 22.05
N TYR A 165 9.99 2.59 21.52
CA TYR A 165 10.64 3.22 20.37
C TYR A 165 10.78 4.72 20.62
N ASP A 166 11.80 5.36 20.01
CA ASP A 166 11.96 6.82 20.00
C ASP A 166 11.08 7.47 18.93
N ALA A 167 10.88 6.74 17.82
CA ALA A 167 10.02 7.15 16.72
C ALA A 167 9.42 5.93 16.01
N ILE A 168 8.35 6.15 15.23
CA ILE A 168 7.78 5.14 14.33
C ILE A 168 7.50 5.73 12.96
N MET A 169 7.61 4.90 11.92
CA MET A 169 7.29 5.27 10.53
C MET A 169 5.94 4.70 10.12
N LEU A 170 5.05 5.58 9.65
CA LEU A 170 3.72 5.21 9.13
C LEU A 170 3.44 5.92 7.80
N SER A 171 2.34 5.54 7.11
CA SER A 171 1.86 6.26 5.93
C SER A 171 0.91 7.38 6.33
N TYR A 172 1.02 8.54 5.69
CA TYR A 172 0.10 9.67 5.91
C TYR A 172 -1.36 9.23 5.74
N ALA A 173 -1.70 8.59 4.61
CA ALA A 173 -3.07 8.14 4.33
C ALA A 173 -3.68 7.25 5.43
N GLY A 174 -2.87 6.44 6.12
CA GLY A 174 -3.36 5.60 7.22
C GLY A 174 -3.69 6.39 8.47
N LEU A 175 -2.88 7.40 8.79
CA LEU A 175 -3.12 8.28 9.93
C LEU A 175 -4.30 9.22 9.69
N ASP A 176 -4.38 9.79 8.48
CA ASP A 176 -5.45 10.68 8.07
C ASP A 176 -6.81 9.99 8.17
N ALA A 177 -6.92 8.78 7.62
CA ALA A 177 -8.15 8.00 7.69
C ALA A 177 -8.59 7.66 9.13
N LEU A 178 -7.63 7.51 10.05
CA LEU A 178 -7.89 7.24 11.47
C LEU A 178 -7.95 8.50 12.34
N SER A 179 -7.85 9.70 11.75
CA SER A 179 -7.85 11.01 12.45
C SER A 179 -6.69 11.16 13.44
N PHE A 180 -5.52 10.57 13.13
CA PHE A 180 -4.30 10.70 13.92
C PHE A 180 -3.32 11.76 13.38
N ASN A 181 -3.78 12.73 12.57
CA ASN A 181 -2.93 13.76 11.95
C ASN A 181 -2.17 14.61 12.98
N SER A 182 -2.78 14.88 14.13
CA SER A 182 -2.15 15.63 15.24
C SER A 182 -0.92 14.94 15.84
N ARG A 183 -0.73 13.64 15.55
CA ARG A 183 0.42 12.86 16.03
C ARG A 183 1.62 12.92 15.08
N ILE A 184 1.47 13.52 13.89
CA ILE A 184 2.54 13.60 12.87
C ILE A 184 3.57 14.62 13.31
N SER A 185 4.81 14.15 13.56
CA SER A 185 5.96 15.01 13.90
C SER A 185 6.67 15.54 12.66
N GLN A 186 6.70 14.73 11.59
CA GLN A 186 7.29 15.11 10.32
C GLN A 186 6.62 14.36 9.16
N THR A 187 6.33 15.08 8.08
CA THR A 187 5.94 14.48 6.80
C THR A 187 7.12 14.59 5.84
N PHE A 188 7.56 13.47 5.29
CA PHE A 188 8.63 13.44 4.29
C PHE A 188 8.07 13.74 2.89
N SER A 189 8.81 14.48 2.08
CA SER A 189 8.52 14.55 0.65
C SER A 189 8.73 13.19 -0.01
N VAL A 190 8.10 12.98 -1.16
CA VAL A 190 8.29 11.74 -1.94
C VAL A 190 9.75 11.57 -2.38
N SER A 191 10.46 12.67 -2.61
CA SER A 191 11.89 12.64 -2.97
C SER A 191 12.82 12.26 -1.82
N GLU A 192 12.42 12.53 -0.57
CA GLU A 192 13.17 12.10 0.62
C GLU A 192 12.95 10.61 0.89
N ILE A 193 11.68 10.16 0.90
CA ILE A 193 11.31 8.77 1.11
C ILE A 193 10.26 8.36 0.09
N LEU A 194 10.66 7.56 -0.90
CA LEU A 194 9.76 6.98 -1.88
C LEU A 194 8.79 5.99 -1.22
N PRO A 195 7.46 6.19 -1.37
CA PRO A 195 6.46 5.30 -0.79
C PRO A 195 6.48 3.91 -1.45
N SER A 196 5.80 2.94 -0.85
CA SER A 196 5.54 1.67 -1.53
C SER A 196 4.57 1.86 -2.69
N ALA A 197 4.70 1.03 -3.73
CA ALA A 197 3.78 1.03 -4.86
C ALA A 197 2.32 0.93 -4.39
N GLY A 198 1.47 1.82 -4.89
CA GLY A 198 0.05 1.87 -4.52
C GLY A 198 -0.24 2.45 -3.13
N GLN A 199 0.73 3.00 -2.40
CA GLN A 199 0.45 3.65 -1.12
C GLN A 199 -0.53 4.80 -1.29
N GLY A 200 -1.54 4.87 -0.39
CA GLY A 200 -2.62 5.85 -0.44
C GLY A 200 -3.77 5.48 -1.40
N ILE A 201 -3.71 4.34 -2.09
CA ILE A 201 -4.74 3.89 -3.02
C ILE A 201 -5.63 2.83 -2.36
N ILE A 202 -6.94 3.05 -2.42
CA ILE A 202 -7.97 2.06 -2.09
C ILE A 202 -8.34 1.36 -3.39
N ALA A 203 -8.18 0.04 -3.43
CA ALA A 203 -8.42 -0.80 -4.58
C ALA A 203 -9.65 -1.69 -4.37
N LEU A 204 -10.42 -1.88 -5.44
CA LEU A 204 -11.65 -2.65 -5.46
C LEU A 204 -11.46 -3.85 -6.40
N GLN A 205 -11.52 -5.05 -5.82
CA GLN A 205 -11.38 -6.31 -6.53
C GLN A 205 -12.73 -7.01 -6.63
N CYS A 206 -13.02 -7.63 -7.77
CA CYS A 206 -14.22 -8.41 -8.01
C CYS A 206 -13.91 -9.64 -8.88
N ARG A 207 -14.87 -10.51 -9.10
CA ARG A 207 -14.76 -11.61 -10.07
C ARG A 207 -14.57 -11.06 -11.48
N SER A 208 -13.71 -11.74 -12.26
CA SER A 208 -13.35 -11.27 -13.60
C SER A 208 -14.48 -11.35 -14.63
N ASP A 209 -15.47 -12.19 -14.39
CA ASP A 209 -16.66 -12.39 -15.24
C ASP A 209 -17.87 -11.55 -14.81
N ASP A 210 -17.86 -10.92 -13.64
CA ASP A 210 -19.00 -10.16 -13.09
C ASP A 210 -19.11 -8.77 -13.73
N GLN A 211 -19.78 -8.70 -14.89
CA GLN A 211 -19.94 -7.45 -15.65
C GLN A 211 -20.85 -6.43 -14.94
N GLU A 212 -21.81 -6.88 -14.15
CA GLU A 212 -22.73 -6.02 -13.42
C GLU A 212 -21.98 -5.24 -12.31
N ILE A 213 -21.18 -5.95 -11.52
CA ILE A 213 -20.32 -5.34 -10.49
C ILE A 213 -19.28 -4.43 -11.16
N LYS A 214 -18.62 -4.85 -12.24
CA LYS A 214 -17.67 -4.00 -12.97
C LYS A 214 -18.30 -2.69 -13.44
N THR A 215 -19.49 -2.75 -14.03
CA THR A 215 -20.23 -1.56 -14.47
C THR A 215 -20.52 -0.62 -13.29
N THR A 216 -20.89 -1.18 -12.15
CA THR A 216 -21.15 -0.43 -10.92
C THR A 216 -19.87 0.22 -10.39
N LEU A 217 -18.79 -0.55 -10.26
CA LEU A 217 -17.50 -0.06 -9.77
C LEU A 217 -16.88 1.00 -10.67
N ASN A 218 -17.14 0.96 -11.99
CA ASN A 218 -16.65 1.94 -12.93
C ASN A 218 -17.18 3.36 -12.63
N LYS A 219 -18.36 3.48 -12.03
CA LYS A 219 -18.95 4.79 -11.65
C LYS A 219 -18.17 5.51 -10.54
N ILE A 220 -17.42 4.78 -9.74
CA ILE A 220 -16.61 5.30 -8.63
C ILE A 220 -15.09 5.20 -8.89
N ASN A 221 -14.72 4.73 -10.08
CA ASN A 221 -13.31 4.57 -10.45
C ASN A 221 -12.67 5.92 -10.80
N ASP A 222 -11.57 6.26 -10.13
CA ASP A 222 -10.71 7.38 -10.51
C ASP A 222 -9.70 6.95 -11.58
N HIS A 223 -9.86 7.48 -12.78
CA HIS A 223 -9.04 7.08 -13.94
C HIS A 223 -7.55 7.38 -13.74
N HIS A 224 -7.19 8.55 -13.22
CA HIS A 224 -5.80 8.91 -12.97
C HIS A 224 -5.16 8.02 -11.91
N THR A 225 -5.89 7.67 -10.87
CA THR A 225 -5.41 6.71 -9.86
C THR A 225 -5.23 5.33 -10.44
N LYS A 226 -6.14 4.86 -11.32
CA LYS A 226 -6.00 3.58 -12.03
C LYS A 226 -4.71 3.53 -12.85
N LEU A 227 -4.43 4.56 -13.66
CA LEU A 227 -3.20 4.62 -14.46
C LEU A 227 -1.94 4.59 -13.60
N ARG A 228 -1.91 5.37 -12.50
CA ARG A 228 -0.81 5.34 -11.53
C ARG A 228 -0.65 3.97 -10.88
N ALA A 229 -1.74 3.36 -10.46
CA ALA A 229 -1.74 2.03 -9.86
C ALA A 229 -1.14 0.99 -10.81
N LEU A 230 -1.58 0.94 -12.06
CA LEU A 230 -1.07 0.03 -13.09
C LEU A 230 0.42 0.25 -13.35
N THR A 231 0.85 1.51 -13.49
CA THR A 231 2.26 1.85 -13.70
C THR A 231 3.14 1.36 -12.55
N GLU A 232 2.77 1.69 -11.31
CA GLU A 232 3.55 1.34 -10.12
C GLU A 232 3.57 -0.18 -9.87
N ARG A 233 2.44 -0.86 -10.06
CA ARG A 233 2.34 -2.31 -9.89
C ARG A 233 3.11 -3.10 -10.94
N ASN A 234 3.23 -2.60 -12.16
CA ASN A 234 4.03 -3.25 -13.19
C ASN A 234 5.53 -3.29 -12.85
N VAL A 235 6.06 -2.30 -12.09
CA VAL A 235 7.41 -2.39 -11.52
C VAL A 235 7.52 -3.61 -10.60
N LEU A 236 6.55 -3.78 -9.66
CA LEU A 236 6.54 -4.92 -8.73
C LEU A 236 6.40 -6.26 -9.45
N LYS A 237 5.55 -6.34 -10.51
CA LYS A 237 5.36 -7.56 -11.30
C LYS A 237 6.67 -8.00 -11.96
N VAL A 238 7.43 -7.08 -12.55
CA VAL A 238 8.71 -7.38 -13.21
C VAL A 238 9.78 -7.81 -12.20
N LEU A 239 9.81 -7.17 -11.03
CA LEU A 239 10.72 -7.53 -9.95
C LEU A 239 10.32 -8.83 -9.25
N ASP A 240 9.11 -9.35 -9.50
CA ASP A 240 8.48 -10.40 -8.69
C ASP A 240 8.51 -10.06 -7.19
N GLY A 241 8.30 -8.76 -6.91
CA GLY A 241 8.46 -8.18 -5.59
C GLY A 241 7.41 -8.68 -4.59
N ASP A 242 7.85 -8.89 -3.38
CA ASP A 242 7.04 -9.32 -2.22
C ASP A 242 7.25 -8.38 -1.02
N CYS A 243 6.81 -8.84 0.17
CA CYS A 243 6.95 -8.07 1.40
C CYS A 243 8.42 -7.92 1.88
N GLU A 244 9.36 -8.72 1.35
CA GLU A 244 10.79 -8.61 1.66
C GLU A 244 11.51 -7.64 0.71
N THR A 245 10.95 -7.40 -0.47
CA THR A 245 11.58 -6.55 -1.48
C THR A 245 11.55 -5.08 -1.03
N ALA A 246 12.73 -4.53 -0.79
CA ALA A 246 12.90 -3.15 -0.37
C ALA A 246 12.80 -2.19 -1.58
N VAL A 247 11.58 -2.00 -2.09
CA VAL A 247 11.30 -1.18 -3.27
C VAL A 247 10.32 -0.04 -2.96
N GLY A 248 10.71 1.18 -3.28
CA GLY A 248 9.87 2.37 -3.31
C GLY A 248 9.45 2.68 -4.74
N VAL A 249 8.20 3.02 -4.97
CA VAL A 249 7.69 3.36 -6.31
C VAL A 249 6.62 4.44 -6.19
N HIS A 250 6.72 5.47 -7.00
CA HIS A 250 5.73 6.53 -7.05
C HIS A 250 5.59 7.12 -8.45
N SER A 251 4.37 7.36 -8.86
CA SER A 251 4.07 8.00 -10.15
C SER A 251 3.22 9.26 -9.98
N VAL A 252 3.48 10.25 -10.84
CA VAL A 252 2.74 11.51 -10.93
C VAL A 252 2.25 11.68 -12.36
N ILE A 253 1.03 12.17 -12.51
CA ILE A 253 0.45 12.53 -13.81
C ILE A 253 0.31 14.06 -13.83
N GLU A 254 0.86 14.66 -14.86
CA GLU A 254 0.76 16.09 -15.19
C GLU A 254 0.33 16.18 -16.64
N GLU A 255 -0.88 16.66 -16.88
CA GLU A 255 -1.52 16.65 -18.21
C GLU A 255 -1.49 15.25 -18.85
N ASP A 256 -0.89 15.11 -20.05
CA ASP A 256 -0.76 13.85 -20.78
C ASP A 256 0.55 13.10 -20.49
N LYS A 257 1.31 13.54 -19.49
CA LYS A 257 2.59 12.95 -19.11
C LYS A 257 2.49 12.24 -17.78
N ILE A 258 2.99 11.00 -17.74
CA ILE A 258 3.22 10.26 -16.50
C ILE A 258 4.71 10.14 -16.22
N THR A 259 5.12 10.51 -15.01
CA THR A 259 6.49 10.37 -14.50
C THR A 259 6.50 9.32 -13.40
N LEU A 260 7.38 8.33 -13.53
CA LEU A 260 7.57 7.24 -12.58
C LEU A 260 8.95 7.32 -11.95
N GLU A 261 9.01 7.28 -10.64
CA GLU A 261 10.24 7.13 -9.85
C GLU A 261 10.21 5.81 -9.10
N ALA A 262 11.32 5.08 -9.14
CA ALA A 262 11.47 3.82 -8.42
C ALA A 262 12.87 3.68 -7.81
N GLU A 263 12.93 3.16 -6.60
CA GLU A 263 14.15 2.93 -5.83
C GLU A 263 14.12 1.51 -5.27
N LEU A 264 15.14 0.73 -5.58
CA LEU A 264 15.30 -0.67 -5.15
C LEU A 264 16.60 -0.79 -4.35
N PHE A 265 16.58 -1.58 -3.28
CA PHE A 265 17.78 -1.88 -2.50
C PHE A 265 18.13 -3.37 -2.59
N SER A 266 19.42 -3.69 -2.45
CA SER A 266 19.87 -5.06 -2.20
C SER A 266 19.30 -5.60 -0.89
N LEU A 267 19.31 -6.91 -0.69
CA LEU A 267 18.76 -7.55 0.53
C LEU A 267 19.39 -7.02 1.82
N ASP A 268 20.68 -6.69 1.78
CA ASP A 268 21.43 -6.14 2.90
C ASP A 268 21.34 -4.62 3.02
N GLY A 269 20.69 -3.96 2.04
CA GLY A 269 20.54 -2.51 1.99
C GLY A 269 21.81 -1.73 1.61
N THR A 270 22.91 -2.42 1.25
CA THR A 270 24.19 -1.77 0.94
C THR A 270 24.23 -1.14 -0.45
N GLN A 271 23.45 -1.68 -1.39
CA GLN A 271 23.33 -1.18 -2.74
C GLN A 271 21.97 -0.56 -2.99
N ARG A 272 21.97 0.55 -3.69
CA ARG A 272 20.79 1.32 -4.07
C ARG A 272 20.71 1.48 -5.58
N PHE A 273 19.60 1.10 -6.16
CA PHE A 273 19.31 1.26 -7.58
C PHE A 273 18.14 2.22 -7.74
N TYR A 274 18.30 3.24 -8.53
CA TYR A 274 17.30 4.28 -8.75
C TYR A 274 17.05 4.48 -10.23
N GLU A 275 15.79 4.70 -10.58
CA GLU A 275 15.36 5.04 -11.93
C GLU A 275 14.22 6.05 -11.89
N LYS A 276 14.28 7.03 -12.78
CA LYS A 276 13.21 8.01 -13.02
C LYS A 276 13.01 8.14 -14.52
N LYS A 277 11.79 7.84 -14.98
CA LYS A 277 11.41 7.95 -16.39
C LYS A 277 10.03 8.56 -16.54
N SER A 278 9.79 9.13 -17.72
CA SER A 278 8.49 9.71 -18.09
C SER A 278 8.08 9.18 -19.45
N SER A 279 6.77 9.09 -19.66
CA SER A 279 6.17 8.80 -20.96
C SER A 279 4.82 9.51 -21.11
N ASN A 280 4.22 9.39 -22.30
CA ASN A 280 2.82 9.73 -22.46
C ASN A 280 1.96 8.79 -21.60
N ILE A 281 0.88 9.31 -21.04
CA ILE A 281 -0.05 8.60 -20.16
C ILE A 281 -0.62 7.32 -20.78
N LEU A 282 -0.79 7.28 -22.12
CA LEU A 282 -1.24 6.10 -22.87
C LEU A 282 -0.26 4.92 -22.81
N ASN A 283 0.99 5.18 -22.46
CA ASN A 283 2.04 4.17 -22.32
C ASN A 283 2.36 3.85 -20.85
N CYS A 284 1.48 4.17 -19.93
CA CYS A 284 1.69 4.05 -18.48
C CYS A 284 2.11 2.63 -18.06
N GLU A 285 1.48 1.58 -18.59
CA GLU A 285 1.82 0.20 -18.26
C GLU A 285 3.19 -0.21 -18.79
N LYS A 286 3.53 0.20 -20.02
CA LYS A 286 4.86 -0.05 -20.62
C LYS A 286 5.96 0.64 -19.82
N LEU A 287 5.71 1.87 -19.35
CA LEU A 287 6.65 2.61 -18.50
C LEU A 287 6.99 1.83 -17.22
N GLY A 288 5.98 1.29 -16.53
CA GLY A 288 6.20 0.47 -15.34
C GLY A 288 7.02 -0.78 -15.59
N ILE A 289 6.73 -1.48 -16.71
CA ILE A 289 7.50 -2.67 -17.13
C ILE A 289 8.94 -2.30 -17.45
N GLU A 290 9.17 -1.21 -18.18
CA GLU A 290 10.51 -0.75 -18.56
C GLU A 290 11.35 -0.41 -17.34
N VAL A 291 10.83 0.41 -16.43
CA VAL A 291 11.54 0.78 -15.19
C VAL A 291 11.83 -0.45 -14.34
N GLY A 292 10.88 -1.39 -14.22
CA GLY A 292 11.10 -2.65 -13.53
C GLY A 292 12.24 -3.47 -14.14
N LYS A 293 12.33 -3.58 -15.46
CA LYS A 293 13.41 -4.28 -16.17
C LYS A 293 14.78 -3.63 -15.93
N ILE A 294 14.86 -2.29 -16.02
CA ILE A 294 16.08 -1.55 -15.75
C ILE A 294 16.59 -1.78 -14.33
N LEU A 295 15.70 -1.72 -13.33
CA LEU A 295 16.07 -1.97 -11.93
C LEU A 295 16.52 -3.42 -11.71
N LYS A 296 15.84 -4.38 -12.33
CA LYS A 296 16.21 -5.80 -12.26
C LYS A 296 17.59 -6.05 -12.86
N GLU A 297 17.88 -5.48 -14.03
CA GLU A 297 19.19 -5.57 -14.69
C GLU A 297 20.28 -4.92 -13.86
N LYS A 298 20.08 -3.67 -13.39
CA LYS A 298 21.04 -2.95 -12.54
C LYS A 298 21.36 -3.70 -11.26
N SER A 299 20.37 -4.31 -10.64
CA SER A 299 20.52 -5.00 -9.35
C SER A 299 21.12 -6.40 -9.46
N LYS A 300 21.10 -7.01 -10.64
CA LYS A 300 21.54 -8.41 -10.85
C LYS A 300 20.93 -9.36 -9.82
N ASP A 301 19.64 -9.19 -9.53
CA ASP A 301 18.86 -9.93 -8.53
C ASP A 301 19.42 -9.88 -7.07
N SER A 302 20.30 -8.92 -6.74
CA SER A 302 20.84 -8.75 -5.37
C SER A 302 19.78 -8.43 -4.31
N TYR A 303 18.57 -8.09 -4.73
CA TYR A 303 17.41 -7.79 -3.87
C TYR A 303 16.58 -9.03 -3.49
N LYS A 304 16.93 -10.21 -3.98
CA LYS A 304 16.24 -11.49 -3.73
C LYS A 304 17.12 -12.47 -2.97
N LYS A 305 16.48 -13.33 -2.19
CA LYS A 305 17.12 -14.56 -1.73
C LYS A 305 17.35 -15.50 -2.94
N LYS A 306 18.52 -16.07 -3.02
CA LYS A 306 18.86 -17.10 -4.02
C LYS A 306 18.19 -18.42 -3.69
#